data_e6058a27a06bd4615e40694b6534bf72
#
_entry.id   e6058a27a06bd4615e40694b6534bf72
#
_cell.length_a   1.000
_cell.length_b   1.000
_cell.length_c   1.000
_cell.angle_alpha   90.00
_cell.angle_beta   90.00
_cell.angle_gamma   90.00
#
_symmetry.space_group_name_H-M   'P 1'
#
loop_
_entity.id
_entity.type
_entity.pdbx_description
1 polymer ?
#
loop_
_entity_poly.entity_id
_entity_poly.type
_entity_poly.pdbx_seq_one_letter_code
_entity_poly.pdbx_strand_id
1 'polypeptide(L)'
;FGNAEVFTGARTAERLYYLEECQQIADVHVATDDGSAGYHGLVTEMLRDRLQEMPADELSSLVFYNCGPEPMVHAAVAVQREFCSDQQIFSAIDYLTKCGVGICGACAAPDGRRLCVDGPFLEAG
;
A
#
# COMPACT_ATOMS: atom_id res chain seq x y z
N PHE A 1 2.87 -15.16 7.42
CA PHE A 1 2.01 -13.95 7.56
C PHE A 1 1.08 -14.02 8.78
N GLY A 2 1.54 -14.58 9.91
CA GLY A 2 0.69 -14.81 11.08
C GLY A 2 0.02 -13.56 11.65
N ASN A 3 0.58 -12.35 11.45
CA ASN A 3 0.07 -11.09 11.99
C ASN A 3 -0.09 -10.03 10.91
N ALA A 4 -0.50 -10.42 9.70
CA ALA A 4 -0.71 -9.47 8.61
C ALA A 4 -2.06 -8.76 8.75
N GLU A 5 -2.09 -7.48 8.39
CA GLU A 5 -3.30 -6.69 8.25
C GLU A 5 -3.36 -6.12 6.83
N VAL A 6 -4.51 -6.17 6.21
CA VAL A 6 -4.74 -5.65 4.86
C VAL A 6 -5.66 -4.44 4.95
N PHE A 7 -5.22 -3.32 4.40
CA PHE A 7 -6.02 -2.10 4.27
C PHE A 7 -6.38 -1.93 2.81
N THR A 8 -7.65 -2.01 2.49
CA THR A 8 -8.12 -1.88 1.11
C THR A 8 -9.20 -0.81 1.03
N GLY A 9 -9.20 -0.09 -0.08
CA GLY A 9 -10.14 0.99 -0.30
C GLY A 9 -10.63 1.06 -1.74
N ALA A 10 -11.83 1.58 -1.90
CA ALA A 10 -12.44 1.84 -3.19
C ALA A 10 -13.45 2.98 -3.06
N ARG A 11 -13.98 3.46 -4.18
CA ARG A 11 -15.06 4.46 -4.16
C ARG A 11 -16.35 3.89 -3.59
N THR A 12 -16.67 2.64 -3.98
CA THR A 12 -17.88 1.94 -3.57
C THR A 12 -17.56 0.49 -3.21
N ALA A 13 -18.48 -0.17 -2.49
CA ALA A 13 -18.32 -1.58 -2.12
C ALA A 13 -18.20 -2.50 -3.35
N GLU A 14 -18.83 -2.15 -4.47
CA GLU A 14 -18.81 -2.93 -5.70
C GLU A 14 -17.43 -2.97 -6.35
N ARG A 15 -16.56 -2.03 -6.05
CA ARG A 15 -15.20 -1.93 -6.60
C ARG A 15 -14.14 -2.56 -5.73
N LEU A 16 -14.53 -3.22 -4.65
CA LEU A 16 -13.60 -3.96 -3.80
C LEU A 16 -13.35 -5.35 -4.39
N TYR A 17 -12.09 -5.75 -4.42
CA TYR A 17 -11.67 -7.03 -5.00
C TYR A 17 -10.92 -7.86 -3.97
N TYR A 18 -11.04 -9.18 -4.08
CA TYR A 18 -10.28 -10.17 -3.30
C TYR A 18 -10.49 -10.09 -1.78
N LEU A 19 -11.62 -9.55 -1.32
CA LEU A 19 -11.89 -9.43 0.12
C LEU A 19 -11.93 -10.78 0.82
N GLU A 20 -12.64 -11.75 0.25
CA GLU A 20 -12.78 -13.08 0.84
C GLU A 20 -11.43 -13.79 0.94
N GLU A 21 -10.63 -13.71 -0.11
CA GLU A 21 -9.31 -14.31 -0.18
C GLU A 21 -8.38 -13.69 0.87
N CYS A 22 -8.41 -12.38 1.01
CA CYS A 22 -7.61 -11.68 2.02
C CYS A 22 -8.06 -12.01 3.43
N GLN A 23 -9.37 -12.12 3.67
CA GLN A 23 -9.91 -12.45 5.00
C GLN A 23 -9.49 -13.81 5.50
N GLN A 24 -9.15 -14.73 4.58
CA GLN A 24 -8.67 -16.08 4.95
C GLN A 24 -7.25 -16.06 5.50
N ILE A 25 -6.44 -15.05 5.19
CA ILE A 25 -5.01 -15.02 5.53
C ILE A 25 -4.61 -13.83 6.41
N ALA A 26 -5.47 -12.84 6.57
CA ALA A 26 -5.13 -11.61 7.28
C ALA A 26 -6.38 -10.95 7.85
N ASP A 27 -6.19 -10.01 8.77
CA ASP A 27 -7.24 -9.09 9.20
C ASP A 27 -7.43 -8.01 8.13
N VAL A 28 -8.64 -7.88 7.60
CA VAL A 28 -8.93 -6.95 6.52
C VAL A 28 -9.70 -5.74 7.03
N HIS A 29 -9.17 -4.56 6.74
CA HIS A 29 -9.80 -3.27 7.02
C HIS A 29 -10.24 -2.65 5.70
N VAL A 30 -11.51 -2.29 5.59
CA VAL A 30 -12.13 -1.79 4.36
C VAL A 30 -12.53 -0.33 4.53
N ALA A 31 -12.24 0.48 3.53
CA ALA A 31 -12.71 1.87 3.44
C ALA A 31 -13.37 2.11 2.08
N THR A 32 -14.47 2.84 2.08
CA THR A 32 -15.13 3.27 0.84
C THR A 32 -15.43 4.76 0.93
N ASP A 33 -15.32 5.45 -0.21
CA ASP A 33 -15.55 6.90 -0.26
C ASP A 33 -17.01 7.25 0.06
N ASP A 34 -17.94 6.41 -0.38
CA ASP A 34 -19.38 6.60 -0.16
C ASP A 34 -19.93 5.94 1.10
N GLY A 35 -19.10 5.22 1.86
CA GLY A 35 -19.53 4.53 3.07
C GLY A 35 -20.35 3.27 2.85
N SER A 36 -20.43 2.76 1.61
CA SER A 36 -21.23 1.56 1.29
C SER A 36 -20.69 0.28 1.93
N ALA A 37 -19.41 0.26 2.32
CA ALA A 37 -18.82 -0.83 3.10
C ALA A 37 -17.69 -0.27 3.98
N GLY A 38 -17.55 -0.81 5.19
CA GLY A 38 -16.48 -0.48 6.12
C GLY A 38 -16.41 1.00 6.52
N TYR A 39 -15.20 1.51 6.62
CA TYR A 39 -14.93 2.91 7.00
C TYR A 39 -15.39 3.86 5.89
N HIS A 40 -16.15 4.90 6.27
CA HIS A 40 -16.59 5.94 5.33
C HIS A 40 -15.51 7.02 5.22
N GLY A 41 -14.68 6.93 4.21
CA GLY A 41 -13.57 7.83 3.98
C GLY A 41 -12.43 7.18 3.20
N LEU A 42 -11.27 7.80 3.25
CA LEU A 42 -10.10 7.31 2.55
C LEU A 42 -9.40 6.20 3.34
N VAL A 43 -8.82 5.24 2.63
CA VAL A 43 -8.05 4.16 3.25
C VAL A 43 -6.85 4.70 4.05
N THR A 44 -6.28 5.83 3.62
CA THR A 44 -5.15 6.47 4.31
C THR A 44 -5.54 7.07 5.65
N GLU A 45 -6.76 7.58 5.78
CA GLU A 45 -7.29 8.06 7.06
C GLU A 45 -7.47 6.92 8.05
N MET A 46 -8.03 5.83 7.59
CA MET A 46 -8.21 4.62 8.39
C MET A 46 -6.85 4.05 8.83
N LEU A 47 -5.88 4.03 7.93
CA LEU A 47 -4.53 3.58 8.24
C LEU A 47 -3.88 4.46 9.32
N ARG A 48 -4.01 5.77 9.22
CA ARG A 48 -3.47 6.70 10.22
C ARG A 48 -4.06 6.43 11.61
N ASP A 49 -5.38 6.27 11.68
CA ASP A 49 -6.07 5.98 12.94
C ASP A 49 -5.53 4.68 13.58
N ARG A 50 -5.32 3.65 12.76
CA ARG A 50 -4.78 2.38 13.24
C ARG A 50 -3.35 2.51 13.75
N LEU A 51 -2.50 3.24 13.03
CA LEU A 51 -1.11 3.44 13.43
C LEU A 51 -0.98 4.27 14.71
N GLN A 52 -1.88 5.23 14.93
CA GLN A 52 -1.89 6.04 16.16
C GLN A 52 -2.21 5.20 17.40
N GLU A 53 -2.92 4.10 17.25
CA GLU A 53 -3.27 3.18 18.34
C GLU A 53 -2.15 2.20 18.68
N MET A 54 -1.17 2.03 17.80
CA MET A 54 -0.10 1.06 17.98
C MET A 54 1.00 1.58 18.90
N PRO A 55 1.50 0.74 19.84
CA PRO A 55 2.69 1.10 20.63
C PRO A 55 3.95 1.15 19.76
N ALA A 56 4.98 1.86 20.23
CA ALA A 56 6.23 2.05 19.50
C ALA A 56 6.93 0.72 19.17
N ASP A 57 6.83 -0.28 20.02
CA ASP A 57 7.41 -1.60 19.81
C ASP A 57 6.82 -2.29 18.57
N GLU A 58 5.50 -2.21 18.41
CA GLU A 58 4.83 -2.77 17.24
C GLU A 58 5.18 -1.98 15.97
N LEU A 59 5.21 -0.66 16.06
CA LEU A 59 5.57 0.20 14.93
C LEU A 59 6.97 -0.10 14.41
N SER A 60 7.93 -0.37 15.28
CA SER A 60 9.31 -0.67 14.88
C SER A 60 9.47 -1.99 14.13
N SER A 61 8.53 -2.92 14.29
CA SER A 61 8.55 -4.24 13.64
C SER A 61 7.70 -4.33 12.38
N LEU A 62 6.95 -3.26 12.04
CA LEU A 62 6.08 -3.25 10.87
C LEU A 62 6.86 -3.19 9.57
N VAL A 63 6.30 -3.83 8.54
CA VAL A 63 6.73 -3.68 7.14
C VAL A 63 5.49 -3.39 6.33
N PHE A 64 5.55 -2.35 5.51
CA PHE A 64 4.43 -1.92 4.68
C PHE A 64 4.65 -2.29 3.23
N TYR A 65 3.61 -2.84 2.60
CA TYR A 65 3.56 -3.09 1.17
C TYR A 65 2.38 -2.32 0.59
N ASN A 66 2.66 -1.34 -0.23
CA ASN A 66 1.66 -0.47 -0.84
C ASN A 66 1.50 -0.78 -2.31
N CYS A 67 0.25 -0.85 -2.78
CA CYS A 67 -0.05 -1.06 -4.20
C CYS A 67 -1.34 -0.34 -4.55
N GLY A 68 -1.36 0.34 -5.69
CA GLY A 68 -2.54 1.05 -6.16
C GLY A 68 -2.21 2.26 -7.00
N PRO A 69 -3.19 3.14 -7.23
CA PRO A 69 -2.97 4.39 -7.95
C PRO A 69 -1.88 5.24 -7.29
N GLU A 70 -1.09 5.91 -8.11
CA GLU A 70 0.05 6.70 -7.62
C GLU A 70 -0.32 7.72 -6.53
N PRO A 71 -1.40 8.53 -6.66
CA PRO A 71 -1.76 9.46 -5.59
C PRO A 71 -2.07 8.78 -4.27
N MET A 72 -2.74 7.62 -4.29
CA MET A 72 -3.05 6.86 -3.08
C MET A 72 -1.78 6.31 -2.43
N VAL A 73 -0.86 5.76 -3.22
CA VAL A 73 0.41 5.24 -2.70
C VAL A 73 1.23 6.35 -2.06
N HIS A 74 1.33 7.51 -2.69
CA HIS A 74 2.03 8.66 -2.11
C HIS A 74 1.40 9.12 -0.79
N ALA A 75 0.08 9.17 -0.72
CA ALA A 75 -0.62 9.52 0.52
C ALA A 75 -0.38 8.49 1.62
N ALA A 76 -0.40 7.20 1.28
CA ALA A 76 -0.14 6.13 2.23
C ALA A 76 1.30 6.20 2.77
N VAL A 77 2.28 6.40 1.90
CA VAL A 77 3.69 6.55 2.28
C VAL A 77 3.89 7.75 3.21
N ALA A 78 3.24 8.88 2.92
CA ALA A 78 3.32 10.07 3.77
C ALA A 78 2.82 9.79 5.19
N VAL A 79 1.69 9.05 5.32
CA VAL A 79 1.17 8.63 6.63
C VAL A 79 2.16 7.69 7.32
N GLN A 80 2.66 6.70 6.60
CA GLN A 80 3.56 5.68 7.16
C GLN A 80 4.88 6.29 7.65
N ARG A 81 5.41 7.31 6.96
CA ARG A 81 6.63 8.03 7.35
C ARG A 81 6.50 8.79 8.67
N GLU A 82 5.29 9.16 9.06
CA GLU A 82 5.04 9.80 10.35
C GLU A 82 5.31 8.84 11.53
N PHE A 83 5.22 7.53 11.29
CA PHE A 83 5.29 6.50 12.32
C PHE A 83 6.49 5.57 12.18
N CYS A 84 6.98 5.35 10.95
CA CYS A 84 8.01 4.35 10.63
C CYS A 84 9.07 4.94 9.69
N SER A 85 10.20 4.22 9.58
CA SER A 85 11.29 4.62 8.69
C SER A 85 11.05 4.16 7.25
N ASP A 86 11.72 4.81 6.29
CA ASP A 86 11.62 4.46 4.87
C ASP A 86 12.05 3.01 4.57
N GLN A 87 12.94 2.44 5.39
CA GLN A 87 13.39 1.05 5.24
C GLN A 87 12.29 0.02 5.50
N GLN A 88 11.20 0.43 6.13
CA GLN A 88 10.04 -0.42 6.43
C GLN A 88 8.94 -0.31 5.37
N ILE A 89 9.11 0.55 4.37
CA ILE A 89 8.05 0.92 3.41
C ILE A 89 8.45 0.51 2.00
N PHE A 90 7.65 -0.36 1.40
CA PHE A 90 7.82 -0.85 0.03
C PHE A 90 6.56 -0.54 -0.77
N SER A 91 6.72 -0.02 -1.97
CA SER A 91 5.60 0.41 -2.79
C SER A 91 5.73 -0.08 -4.23
N ALA A 92 4.60 -0.51 -4.78
CA ALA A 92 4.45 -0.81 -6.20
C ALA A 92 3.53 0.25 -6.80
N ILE A 93 4.05 1.03 -7.73
CA ILE A 93 3.29 2.01 -8.48
C ILE A 93 3.12 1.48 -9.90
N ASP A 94 1.96 1.69 -10.47
CA ASP A 94 1.62 1.16 -11.80
C ASP A 94 2.32 1.96 -12.90
N TYR A 95 3.60 1.63 -13.14
CA TYR A 95 4.34 2.14 -14.28
C TYR A 95 4.16 1.22 -15.49
N LEU A 96 4.05 1.83 -16.67
CA LEU A 96 3.92 1.08 -17.91
C LEU A 96 5.17 0.22 -18.15
N THR A 97 4.99 -1.11 -18.24
CA THR A 97 6.05 -2.06 -18.54
C THR A 97 5.95 -2.50 -19.99
N LYS A 98 7.04 -2.38 -20.76
CA LYS A 98 7.09 -2.77 -22.17
C LYS A 98 8.03 -3.94 -22.42
N CYS A 99 9.35 -3.74 -22.21
CA CYS A 99 10.31 -4.79 -22.54
C CYS A 99 10.43 -5.90 -21.51
N GLY A 100 10.21 -5.61 -20.23
CA GLY A 100 10.33 -6.58 -19.14
C GLY A 100 11.75 -7.02 -18.78
N VAL A 101 12.77 -6.46 -19.45
CA VAL A 101 14.18 -6.86 -19.29
C VAL A 101 15.13 -5.70 -18.97
N GLY A 102 14.57 -4.54 -18.63
CA GLY A 102 15.34 -3.40 -18.16
C GLY A 102 15.99 -2.52 -19.25
N ILE A 103 15.55 -2.62 -20.50
CA ILE A 103 16.18 -1.92 -21.62
C ILE A 103 15.46 -0.61 -21.96
N CYS A 104 14.14 -0.63 -22.09
CA CYS A 104 13.39 0.51 -22.64
C CYS A 104 13.18 1.69 -21.69
N GLY A 105 13.28 1.47 -20.38
CA GLY A 105 13.07 2.51 -19.38
C GLY A 105 11.62 2.94 -19.17
N ALA A 106 10.63 2.29 -19.81
CA ALA A 106 9.24 2.68 -19.70
C ALA A 106 8.68 2.56 -18.27
N CYS A 107 9.16 1.59 -17.49
CA CYS A 107 8.75 1.35 -16.10
C CYS A 107 9.66 2.02 -15.07
N ALA A 108 10.53 2.93 -15.49
CA ALA A 108 11.49 3.56 -14.58
C ALA A 108 10.80 4.51 -13.60
N ALA A 109 11.13 4.37 -12.32
CA ALA A 109 10.76 5.32 -11.28
C ALA A 109 11.62 6.61 -11.43
N PRO A 110 11.22 7.72 -10.76
CA PRO A 110 12.00 8.97 -10.83
C PRO A 110 13.46 8.83 -10.41
N ASP A 111 13.79 7.87 -9.54
CA ASP A 111 15.16 7.58 -9.10
C ASP A 111 15.93 6.64 -10.04
N GLY A 112 15.33 6.21 -11.14
CA GLY A 112 15.94 5.35 -12.14
C GLY A 112 15.76 3.85 -11.93
N ARG A 113 15.18 3.41 -10.79
CA ARG A 113 14.87 1.99 -10.61
C ARG A 113 13.76 1.57 -11.57
N ARG A 114 13.83 0.33 -12.06
CA ARG A 114 12.91 -0.20 -13.07
C ARG A 114 12.11 -1.36 -12.49
N LEU A 115 10.78 -1.25 -12.52
CA LEU A 115 9.90 -2.26 -11.93
C LEU A 115 10.15 -3.66 -12.48
N CYS A 116 10.44 -3.78 -13.77
CA CYS A 116 10.61 -5.09 -14.41
C CYS A 116 11.90 -5.81 -13.99
N VAL A 117 12.93 -5.08 -13.53
CA VAL A 117 14.23 -5.63 -13.12
C VAL A 117 14.44 -5.54 -11.62
N ASP A 118 14.13 -4.37 -11.05
CA ASP A 118 14.41 -4.08 -9.64
C ASP A 118 13.29 -4.54 -8.70
N GLY A 119 12.22 -5.06 -9.27
CA GLY A 119 11.11 -5.65 -8.54
C GLY A 119 9.85 -4.80 -8.55
N PRO A 120 8.69 -5.41 -8.36
CA PRO A 120 7.43 -4.67 -8.33
C PRO A 120 7.31 -3.75 -7.11
N PHE A 121 7.94 -4.12 -5.98
CA PHE A 121 7.93 -3.31 -4.78
C PHE A 121 9.29 -2.63 -4.58
N LEU A 122 9.29 -1.31 -4.56
CA LEU A 122 10.48 -0.50 -4.35
C LEU A 122 10.47 0.10 -2.95
N GLU A 123 11.63 0.10 -2.29
CA GLU A 123 11.78 0.74 -0.99
C GLU A 123 11.57 2.24 -1.10
N ALA A 124 10.88 2.83 -0.14
CA ALA A 124 10.70 4.28 -0.06
C ALA A 124 12.02 4.95 0.36
N GLY A 125 12.40 5.94 -0.36
CA GLY A 125 13.69 6.62 -0.14
C GLY A 125 14.51 6.72 -1.41
#